data_9f220487e492e8f48c7d6bae05495a4d
#
_entry.id   9f220487e492e8f48c7d6bae05495a4d
#
_cell.length_a   1.000
_cell.length_b   1.000
_cell.length_c   1.000
_cell.angle_alpha   90.00
_cell.angle_beta   90.00
_cell.angle_gamma   90.00
#
_symmetry.space_group_name_H-M   'P 1'
#
loop_
_entity.id
_entity.type
_entity.pdbx_description
1 polymer ?
#
loop_
_entity_poly.entity_id
_entity_poly.type
_entity_poly.pdbx_seq_one_letter_code
_entity_poly.pdbx_strand_id
1 'polypeptide(L)'
;NILGVGEAPSDGLKKGIVVNMNKTVNSLTQALSMAERQADVEVNGAFVGITGDHIRGINYSGVITVSKGSNRQPVGQEITQNDVQRVLDHAQSINLSPDRRILHVLSRDFKVDDRSGIKNPLGLAGHRLEAKVHLVTSAINVEKDLQTCMEKSGVDVVEFVLEPLASAHSVLDENERKLGVILVDIGGGTTDVIMYHEGGVLHAGTVPLGGSNITYDIAYGVQTTLEQAEQLKCQYGSAKSALADPEENINITGTNGRESKTISRKNLAGIIEPRM
;
A
#
# COMPACT_ATOMS: atom_id res chain seq x y z
N ASN A 1 18.57 11.42 6.18
CA ASN A 1 19.54 10.32 6.24
C ASN A 1 18.91 9.16 7.04
N ILE A 2 19.05 7.92 6.57
CA ILE A 2 18.70 6.72 7.35
C ILE A 2 19.77 6.53 8.42
N LEU A 3 19.36 6.42 9.68
CA LEU A 3 20.24 6.24 10.83
C LEU A 3 20.39 4.76 11.21
N GLY A 4 19.31 3.98 11.05
CA GLY A 4 19.31 2.56 11.37
C GLY A 4 18.19 1.83 10.63
N VAL A 5 18.37 0.53 10.46
CA VAL A 5 17.39 -0.38 9.85
C VAL A 5 17.26 -1.62 10.74
N GLY A 6 16.02 -2.05 10.99
CA GLY A 6 15.73 -3.28 11.72
C GLY A 6 14.81 -4.17 10.93
N GLU A 7 15.13 -5.45 10.88
CA GLU A 7 14.35 -6.47 10.17
C GLU A 7 14.00 -7.62 11.10
N ALA A 8 12.79 -8.14 10.96
CA ALA A 8 12.32 -9.34 11.63
C ALA A 8 11.35 -10.11 10.74
N PRO A 9 11.23 -11.44 10.90
CA PRO A 9 10.19 -12.19 10.24
C PRO A 9 8.81 -11.62 10.57
N SER A 10 7.97 -11.41 9.54
CA SER A 10 6.62 -10.86 9.72
C SER A 10 5.64 -11.95 10.16
N ASP A 11 5.72 -12.32 11.44
CA ASP A 11 4.82 -13.31 12.03
C ASP A 11 3.57 -12.65 12.61
N GLY A 12 2.43 -13.35 12.51
CA GLY A 12 1.16 -12.88 13.07
C GLY A 12 0.35 -11.99 12.14
N LEU A 13 0.88 -11.61 10.98
CA LEU A 13 0.15 -10.93 9.91
C LEU A 13 -0.24 -11.92 8.80
N LYS A 14 -1.41 -11.69 8.20
CA LYS A 14 -1.84 -12.41 6.99
C LYS A 14 -2.55 -11.43 6.07
N LYS A 15 -2.00 -11.21 4.87
CA LYS A 15 -2.55 -10.30 3.86
C LYS A 15 -2.80 -8.88 4.42
N GLY A 16 -1.86 -8.36 5.20
CA GLY A 16 -1.94 -7.03 5.82
C GLY A 16 -2.82 -6.95 7.08
N ILE A 17 -3.39 -8.05 7.56
CA ILE A 17 -4.30 -8.08 8.72
C ILE A 17 -3.65 -8.85 9.88
N VAL A 18 -3.76 -8.32 11.10
CA VAL A 18 -3.30 -8.99 12.32
C VAL A 18 -4.16 -10.22 12.60
N VAL A 19 -3.56 -11.42 12.55
CA VAL A 19 -4.22 -12.69 12.88
C VAL A 19 -3.68 -13.28 14.19
N ASN A 20 -2.54 -12.79 14.67
CA ASN A 20 -1.99 -13.15 15.97
C ASN A 20 -1.21 -11.98 16.56
N MET A 21 -1.85 -11.28 17.49
CA MET A 21 -1.31 -10.06 18.10
C MET A 21 0.05 -10.27 18.78
N ASN A 22 0.22 -11.35 19.56
CA ASN A 22 1.47 -11.59 20.28
C ASN A 22 2.64 -11.83 19.34
N LYS A 23 2.43 -12.57 18.26
CA LYS A 23 3.48 -12.79 17.25
C LYS A 23 3.83 -11.49 16.53
N THR A 24 2.83 -10.69 16.16
CA THR A 24 3.04 -9.39 15.51
C THR A 24 3.82 -8.44 16.44
N VAL A 25 3.44 -8.34 17.71
CA VAL A 25 4.18 -7.52 18.70
C VAL A 25 5.62 -7.98 18.83
N ASN A 26 5.88 -9.29 18.90
CA ASN A 26 7.25 -9.82 18.98
C ASN A 26 8.08 -9.45 17.75
N SER A 27 7.53 -9.58 16.53
CA SER A 27 8.19 -9.19 15.28
C SER A 27 8.51 -7.69 15.27
N LEU A 28 7.54 -6.84 15.67
CA LEU A 28 7.73 -5.39 15.78
C LEU A 28 8.82 -5.03 16.78
N THR A 29 8.76 -5.58 18.00
CA THR A 29 9.75 -5.32 19.05
C THR A 29 11.17 -5.72 18.62
N GLN A 30 11.29 -6.85 17.92
CA GLN A 30 12.58 -7.31 17.40
C GLN A 30 13.15 -6.34 16.35
N ALA A 31 12.33 -5.94 15.36
CA ALA A 31 12.75 -4.99 14.32
C ALA A 31 13.10 -3.62 14.91
N LEU A 32 12.26 -3.09 15.81
CA LEU A 32 12.50 -1.82 16.51
C LEU A 32 13.81 -1.83 17.28
N SER A 33 14.05 -2.85 18.11
CA SER A 33 15.29 -2.96 18.90
C SER A 33 16.55 -3.07 18.04
N MET A 34 16.45 -3.63 16.82
CA MET A 34 17.57 -3.64 15.88
C MET A 34 17.83 -2.25 15.29
N ALA A 35 16.76 -1.55 14.86
CA ALA A 35 16.87 -0.21 14.30
C ALA A 35 17.42 0.79 15.33
N GLU A 36 16.88 0.79 16.55
CA GLU A 36 17.29 1.65 17.66
C GLU A 36 18.76 1.46 18.05
N ARG A 37 19.20 0.19 18.16
CA ARG A 37 20.62 -0.12 18.44
C ARG A 37 21.56 0.36 17.34
N GLN A 38 21.14 0.28 16.07
CA GLN A 38 21.96 0.75 14.96
C GLN A 38 21.99 2.27 14.87
N ALA A 39 20.87 2.92 15.18
CA ALA A 39 20.72 4.36 15.13
C ALA A 39 21.23 5.09 16.40
N ASP A 40 21.41 4.36 17.51
CA ASP A 40 21.70 4.91 18.85
C ASP A 40 20.65 5.95 19.30
N VAL A 41 19.37 5.67 19.01
CA VAL A 41 18.23 6.50 19.41
C VAL A 41 17.03 5.63 19.80
N GLU A 42 16.19 6.15 20.70
CA GLU A 42 14.92 5.54 21.07
C GLU A 42 13.78 6.05 20.15
N VAL A 43 12.92 5.15 19.70
CA VAL A 43 11.80 5.46 18.80
C VAL A 43 10.50 5.50 19.58
N ASN A 44 9.95 6.70 19.80
CA ASN A 44 8.69 6.90 20.54
C ASN A 44 7.45 6.97 19.64
N GLY A 45 7.61 7.25 18.35
CA GLY A 45 6.52 7.35 17.40
C GLY A 45 6.95 6.96 15.99
N ALA A 46 6.03 6.38 15.22
CA ALA A 46 6.32 5.91 13.87
C ALA A 46 5.15 6.14 12.90
N PHE A 47 5.47 6.34 11.62
CA PHE A 47 4.55 6.14 10.53
C PHE A 47 4.40 4.64 10.26
N VAL A 48 3.17 4.16 10.16
CA VAL A 48 2.89 2.73 10.00
C VAL A 48 2.31 2.47 8.62
N GLY A 49 2.99 1.63 7.83
CA GLY A 49 2.47 1.15 6.56
C GLY A 49 1.21 0.30 6.76
N ILE A 50 0.21 0.52 5.90
CA ILE A 50 -1.01 -0.26 5.91
C ILE A 50 -1.39 -0.69 4.49
N THR A 51 -1.70 -1.97 4.33
CA THR A 51 -2.23 -2.56 3.11
C THR A 51 -3.23 -3.67 3.45
N GLY A 52 -3.88 -4.21 2.46
CA GLY A 52 -4.78 -5.36 2.61
C GLY A 52 -6.06 -5.23 1.79
N ASP A 53 -6.83 -6.31 1.74
CA ASP A 53 -8.07 -6.38 0.98
C ASP A 53 -9.20 -5.50 1.54
N HIS A 54 -9.01 -4.92 2.74
CA HIS A 54 -9.91 -3.95 3.35
C HIS A 54 -9.73 -2.53 2.79
N ILE A 55 -8.64 -2.25 2.07
CA ILE A 55 -8.41 -0.95 1.42
C ILE A 55 -9.34 -0.79 0.22
N ARG A 56 -9.94 0.40 0.08
CA ARG A 56 -10.78 0.77 -1.07
C ARG A 56 -10.45 2.17 -1.52
N GLY A 57 -10.29 2.35 -2.83
CA GLY A 57 -10.14 3.64 -3.48
C GLY A 57 -11.44 4.09 -4.12
N ILE A 58 -11.82 5.34 -3.92
CA ILE A 58 -13.05 5.95 -4.44
C ILE A 58 -12.70 7.31 -5.06
N ASN A 59 -13.04 7.50 -6.34
CA ASN A 59 -12.93 8.82 -6.95
C ASN A 59 -14.19 9.63 -6.65
N TYR A 60 -13.99 10.83 -6.13
CA TYR A 60 -15.09 11.71 -5.76
C TYR A 60 -14.78 13.17 -6.12
N SER A 61 -15.83 14.02 -6.12
CA SER A 61 -15.68 15.45 -6.36
C SER A 61 -16.44 16.25 -5.31
N GLY A 62 -15.77 17.18 -4.68
CA GLY A 62 -16.39 18.18 -3.83
C GLY A 62 -16.64 19.47 -4.63
N VAL A 63 -17.72 20.18 -4.33
CA VAL A 63 -18.06 21.44 -4.99
C VAL A 63 -18.52 22.45 -3.96
N ILE A 64 -17.98 23.66 -4.02
CA ILE A 64 -18.45 24.79 -3.20
C ILE A 64 -18.64 26.03 -4.03
N THR A 65 -19.43 26.94 -3.50
CA THR A 65 -19.48 28.32 -3.98
C THR A 65 -18.44 29.16 -3.23
N VAL A 66 -17.62 29.90 -3.98
CA VAL A 66 -16.66 30.87 -3.43
C VAL A 66 -17.43 32.14 -3.15
N SER A 67 -17.79 32.40 -1.88
CA SER A 67 -18.53 33.59 -1.48
C SER A 67 -17.97 34.18 -0.20
N LYS A 68 -17.67 35.48 -0.22
CA LYS A 68 -17.46 36.30 0.98
C LYS A 68 -18.58 37.33 1.07
N GLY A 69 -19.53 37.09 2.00
CA GLY A 69 -20.47 38.10 2.43
C GLY A 69 -21.50 38.53 1.39
N SER A 70 -22.42 39.40 1.83
CA SER A 70 -23.66 39.78 1.18
C SER A 70 -23.56 40.76 0.00
N ASN A 71 -22.39 41.05 -0.55
CA ASN A 71 -22.25 41.88 -1.72
C ASN A 71 -22.12 41.06 -2.99
N ARG A 72 -23.16 41.05 -3.81
CA ARG A 72 -23.19 40.56 -5.20
C ARG A 72 -22.23 41.40 -6.06
N GLN A 73 -20.93 41.09 -6.04
CA GLN A 73 -20.01 41.64 -7.03
C GLN A 73 -20.02 40.72 -8.27
N PRO A 74 -20.15 41.29 -9.47
CA PRO A 74 -20.16 40.53 -10.73
C PRO A 74 -18.80 39.95 -11.11
N VAL A 75 -17.74 40.27 -10.37
CA VAL A 75 -16.38 39.76 -10.56
C VAL A 75 -16.16 38.61 -9.60
N GLY A 76 -15.68 37.45 -10.10
CA GLY A 76 -15.32 36.29 -9.30
C GLY A 76 -14.40 36.65 -8.13
N GLN A 77 -14.59 36.01 -7.01
CA GLN A 77 -13.80 36.26 -5.81
C GLN A 77 -12.51 35.44 -5.85
N GLU A 78 -11.46 35.97 -5.25
CA GLU A 78 -10.18 35.28 -5.09
C GLU A 78 -10.34 34.06 -4.17
N ILE A 79 -9.92 32.90 -4.66
CA ILE A 79 -9.95 31.63 -3.93
C ILE A 79 -8.90 31.69 -2.84
N THR A 80 -9.31 31.46 -1.61
CA THR A 80 -8.46 31.46 -0.42
C THR A 80 -8.13 30.03 0.01
N GLN A 81 -7.14 29.89 0.92
CA GLN A 81 -6.81 28.59 1.55
C GLN A 81 -8.03 27.97 2.26
N ASN A 82 -8.88 28.82 2.87
CA ASN A 82 -10.11 28.35 3.51
C ASN A 82 -11.11 27.76 2.51
N ASP A 83 -11.19 28.31 1.29
CA ASP A 83 -12.07 27.77 0.25
C ASP A 83 -11.53 26.42 -0.25
N VAL A 84 -10.21 26.29 -0.39
CA VAL A 84 -9.58 25.00 -0.73
C VAL A 84 -9.87 23.97 0.35
N GLN A 85 -9.72 24.31 1.62
CA GLN A 85 -10.03 23.39 2.71
C GLN A 85 -11.52 22.99 2.71
N ARG A 86 -12.42 23.95 2.58
CA ARG A 86 -13.87 23.71 2.51
C ARG A 86 -14.28 22.79 1.36
N VAL A 87 -13.67 22.92 0.18
CA VAL A 87 -13.99 22.02 -0.95
C VAL A 87 -13.45 20.62 -0.73
N LEU A 88 -12.30 20.49 -0.08
CA LEU A 88 -11.75 19.17 0.31
C LEU A 88 -12.59 18.52 1.41
N ASP A 89 -13.04 19.28 2.42
CA ASP A 89 -13.93 18.78 3.46
C ASP A 89 -15.28 18.35 2.86
N HIS A 90 -15.81 19.10 1.90
CA HIS A 90 -17.00 18.70 1.16
C HIS A 90 -16.79 17.43 0.35
N ALA A 91 -15.61 17.26 -0.24
CA ALA A 91 -15.25 16.03 -0.96
C ALA A 91 -15.12 14.80 -0.03
N GLN A 92 -14.88 15.00 1.27
CA GLN A 92 -14.83 13.95 2.27
C GLN A 92 -16.19 13.57 2.85
N SER A 93 -17.22 14.40 2.60
CA SER A 93 -18.59 14.22 3.14
C SER A 93 -19.34 13.12 2.36
N ILE A 94 -18.74 11.95 2.25
CA ILE A 94 -19.33 10.76 1.64
C ILE A 94 -19.96 9.87 2.71
N ASN A 95 -21.01 9.15 2.34
CA ASN A 95 -21.64 8.19 3.23
C ASN A 95 -20.83 6.88 3.21
N LEU A 96 -19.98 6.69 4.23
CA LEU A 96 -19.24 5.45 4.45
C LEU A 96 -20.03 4.51 5.35
N SER A 97 -19.78 3.20 5.22
CA SER A 97 -20.27 2.24 6.21
C SER A 97 -19.61 2.50 7.57
N PRO A 98 -20.30 2.22 8.71
CA PRO A 98 -19.82 2.57 10.06
C PRO A 98 -18.50 1.92 10.47
N ASP A 99 -18.11 0.84 9.79
CA ASP A 99 -16.86 0.10 10.01
C ASP A 99 -15.66 0.64 9.24
N ARG A 100 -15.86 1.74 8.46
CA ARG A 100 -14.82 2.32 7.60
C ARG A 100 -14.55 3.78 7.92
N ARG A 101 -13.32 4.21 7.66
CA ARG A 101 -12.95 5.63 7.68
C ARG A 101 -12.10 6.00 6.47
N ILE A 102 -12.00 7.29 6.19
CA ILE A 102 -11.07 7.83 5.20
C ILE A 102 -9.67 7.78 5.81
N LEU A 103 -8.77 7.08 5.13
CA LEU A 103 -7.34 6.99 5.47
C LEU A 103 -6.58 8.16 4.82
N HIS A 104 -6.79 8.37 3.50
CA HIS A 104 -6.16 9.46 2.76
C HIS A 104 -7.13 10.18 1.84
N VAL A 105 -6.92 11.49 1.69
CA VAL A 105 -7.59 12.36 0.72
C VAL A 105 -6.54 12.87 -0.26
N LEU A 106 -6.51 12.31 -1.44
CA LEU A 106 -5.51 12.61 -2.46
C LEU A 106 -6.12 13.51 -3.52
N SER A 107 -5.79 14.80 -3.48
CA SER A 107 -6.27 15.75 -4.48
C SER A 107 -5.64 15.49 -5.84
N ARG A 108 -6.45 15.49 -6.90
CA ARG A 108 -6.00 15.25 -8.28
C ARG A 108 -5.87 16.55 -9.04
N ASP A 109 -6.98 17.25 -9.20
CA ASP A 109 -7.07 18.55 -9.85
C ASP A 109 -8.26 19.33 -9.31
N PHE A 110 -8.23 20.64 -9.55
CA PHE A 110 -9.32 21.55 -9.26
C PHE A 110 -9.93 22.07 -10.55
N LYS A 111 -11.20 22.45 -10.45
CA LYS A 111 -11.91 23.19 -11.49
C LYS A 111 -12.45 24.49 -10.90
N VAL A 112 -12.16 25.60 -11.55
CA VAL A 112 -12.64 26.93 -11.16
C VAL A 112 -13.56 27.44 -12.26
N ASP A 113 -14.83 27.51 -11.98
CA ASP A 113 -15.92 27.79 -12.98
C ASP A 113 -15.80 26.75 -14.14
N ASP A 114 -15.45 27.19 -15.35
CA ASP A 114 -15.30 26.31 -16.53
C ASP A 114 -13.85 25.87 -16.78
N ARG A 115 -12.88 26.36 -15.99
CA ARG A 115 -11.45 26.04 -16.14
C ARG A 115 -11.10 24.79 -15.35
N SER A 116 -10.76 23.70 -16.01
CA SER A 116 -10.36 22.41 -15.41
C SER A 116 -8.84 22.20 -15.45
N GLY A 117 -8.35 21.14 -14.75
CA GLY A 117 -6.94 20.77 -14.73
C GLY A 117 -6.05 21.69 -13.90
N ILE A 118 -6.62 22.48 -13.00
CA ILE A 118 -5.88 23.40 -12.14
C ILE A 118 -5.26 22.60 -11.00
N LYS A 119 -3.93 22.72 -10.82
CA LYS A 119 -3.24 22.05 -9.71
C LYS A 119 -3.23 22.88 -8.43
N ASN A 120 -3.14 24.20 -8.56
CA ASN A 120 -3.24 25.10 -7.42
C ASN A 120 -4.25 26.21 -7.74
N PRO A 121 -5.42 26.23 -7.11
CA PRO A 121 -6.46 27.22 -7.35
C PRO A 121 -6.28 28.51 -6.54
N LEU A 122 -5.33 28.57 -5.59
CA LEU A 122 -5.12 29.72 -4.72
C LEU A 122 -4.84 30.99 -5.52
N GLY A 123 -5.49 32.08 -5.15
CA GLY A 123 -5.34 33.40 -5.80
C GLY A 123 -6.09 33.55 -7.13
N LEU A 124 -6.68 32.47 -7.67
CA LEU A 124 -7.52 32.58 -8.87
C LEU A 124 -8.88 33.17 -8.55
N ALA A 125 -9.40 33.97 -9.44
CA ALA A 125 -10.77 34.49 -9.34
C ALA A 125 -11.79 33.49 -9.89
N GLY A 126 -12.86 33.23 -9.14
CA GLY A 126 -13.94 32.34 -9.53
C GLY A 126 -15.13 32.39 -8.60
N HIS A 127 -16.27 31.83 -9.03
CA HIS A 127 -17.49 31.70 -8.26
C HIS A 127 -17.75 30.32 -7.73
N ARG A 128 -17.26 29.28 -8.47
CA ARG A 128 -17.41 27.89 -8.14
C ARG A 128 -16.04 27.21 -8.11
N LEU A 129 -15.76 26.53 -7.02
CA LEU A 129 -14.57 25.70 -6.87
C LEU A 129 -15.01 24.25 -6.74
N GLU A 130 -14.44 23.38 -7.59
CA GLU A 130 -14.61 21.94 -7.54
C GLU A 130 -13.24 21.30 -7.31
N ALA A 131 -13.15 20.35 -6.40
CA ALA A 131 -11.96 19.52 -6.18
C ALA A 131 -12.27 18.08 -6.57
N LYS A 132 -11.47 17.50 -7.45
CA LYS A 132 -11.48 16.07 -7.72
C LYS A 132 -10.47 15.37 -6.83
N VAL A 133 -10.91 14.38 -6.09
CA VAL A 133 -10.10 13.66 -5.12
C VAL A 133 -10.17 12.16 -5.36
N HIS A 134 -9.10 11.47 -5.00
CA HIS A 134 -9.10 10.03 -4.77
C HIS A 134 -9.10 9.80 -3.27
N LEU A 135 -10.18 9.23 -2.74
CA LEU A 135 -10.34 8.90 -1.33
C LEU A 135 -9.89 7.46 -1.13
N VAL A 136 -8.95 7.24 -0.24
CA VAL A 136 -8.57 5.91 0.22
C VAL A 136 -9.24 5.66 1.56
N THR A 137 -9.96 4.57 1.68
CA THR A 137 -10.66 4.17 2.91
C THR A 137 -10.14 2.84 3.41
N SER A 138 -10.15 2.66 4.73
CA SER A 138 -9.73 1.45 5.43
C SER A 138 -10.78 0.97 6.42
N ALA A 139 -10.64 -0.25 6.93
CA ALA A 139 -11.47 -0.79 8.00
C ALA A 139 -10.92 -0.34 9.37
N ILE A 140 -11.78 0.23 10.20
CA ILE A 140 -11.43 0.80 11.51
C ILE A 140 -10.84 -0.27 12.45
N ASN A 141 -11.38 -1.49 12.43
CA ASN A 141 -10.92 -2.59 13.28
C ASN A 141 -9.48 -3.01 12.92
N VAL A 142 -9.13 -3.04 11.63
CA VAL A 142 -7.76 -3.42 11.19
C VAL A 142 -6.74 -2.39 11.65
N GLU A 143 -7.05 -1.09 11.50
CA GLU A 143 -6.19 -0.03 12.01
C GLU A 143 -6.02 -0.10 13.53
N LYS A 144 -7.12 -0.35 14.26
CA LYS A 144 -7.10 -0.48 15.71
C LYS A 144 -6.23 -1.66 16.19
N ASP A 145 -6.29 -2.79 15.48
CA ASP A 145 -5.46 -3.95 15.81
C ASP A 145 -3.96 -3.64 15.59
N LEU A 146 -3.62 -2.99 14.47
CA LEU A 146 -2.25 -2.53 14.20
C LEU A 146 -1.78 -1.49 15.23
N GLN A 147 -2.62 -0.51 15.55
CA GLN A 147 -2.33 0.49 16.58
C GLN A 147 -2.03 -0.18 17.92
N THR A 148 -2.87 -1.14 18.34
CA THR A 148 -2.66 -1.90 19.58
C THR A 148 -1.35 -2.69 19.56
N CYS A 149 -0.95 -3.25 18.40
CA CYS A 149 0.35 -3.92 18.28
C CYS A 149 1.52 -2.94 18.48
N MET A 150 1.44 -1.74 17.88
CA MET A 150 2.46 -0.70 18.02
C MET A 150 2.59 -0.21 19.44
N GLU A 151 1.46 0.15 20.09
CA GLU A 151 1.41 0.58 21.49
C GLU A 151 2.01 -0.47 22.44
N LYS A 152 1.69 -1.76 22.21
CA LYS A 152 2.29 -2.86 23.00
C LYS A 152 3.77 -3.08 22.73
N SER A 153 4.28 -2.59 21.61
CA SER A 153 5.72 -2.58 21.29
C SER A 153 6.43 -1.33 21.81
N GLY A 154 5.70 -0.43 22.49
CA GLY A 154 6.25 0.79 23.10
C GLY A 154 6.34 1.99 22.15
N VAL A 155 5.68 1.95 20.98
CA VAL A 155 5.75 3.01 19.97
C VAL A 155 4.35 3.52 19.62
N ASP A 156 4.18 4.83 19.65
CA ASP A 156 2.92 5.47 19.24
C ASP A 156 2.81 5.53 17.71
N VAL A 157 1.60 5.35 17.19
CA VAL A 157 1.31 5.54 15.77
C VAL A 157 1.10 7.03 15.49
N VAL A 158 2.02 7.64 14.74
CA VAL A 158 1.90 9.03 14.30
C VAL A 158 0.82 9.13 13.22
N GLU A 159 0.90 8.25 12.21
CA GLU A 159 -0.07 8.18 11.11
C GLU A 159 0.01 6.82 10.42
N PHE A 160 -1.12 6.33 9.90
CA PHE A 160 -1.15 5.21 8.97
C PHE A 160 -0.96 5.70 7.54
N VAL A 161 -0.03 5.09 6.82
CA VAL A 161 0.29 5.43 5.43
C VAL A 161 0.01 4.23 4.54
N LEU A 162 -0.78 4.43 3.49
CA LEU A 162 -0.99 3.40 2.48
C LEU A 162 0.35 3.00 1.84
N GLU A 163 0.71 1.72 1.91
CA GLU A 163 2.04 1.22 1.48
C GLU A 163 2.43 1.64 0.06
N PRO A 164 1.60 1.49 -0.99
CA PRO A 164 1.99 1.92 -2.33
C PRO A 164 2.19 3.44 -2.48
N LEU A 165 1.65 4.28 -1.58
CA LEU A 165 2.00 5.71 -1.52
C LEU A 165 3.42 5.92 -1.03
N ALA A 166 3.82 5.19 0.01
CA ALA A 166 5.19 5.25 0.54
C ALA A 166 6.20 4.73 -0.49
N SER A 167 5.92 3.59 -1.13
CA SER A 167 6.73 3.02 -2.20
C SER A 167 6.86 4.00 -3.37
N ALA A 168 5.75 4.62 -3.81
CA ALA A 168 5.76 5.62 -4.87
C ALA A 168 6.59 6.86 -4.51
N HIS A 169 6.57 7.28 -3.23
CA HIS A 169 7.37 8.40 -2.78
C HIS A 169 8.88 8.13 -2.89
N SER A 170 9.28 6.87 -2.68
CA SER A 170 10.68 6.46 -2.71
C SER A 170 11.25 6.25 -4.11
N VAL A 171 10.43 5.74 -5.06
CA VAL A 171 10.93 5.25 -6.35
C VAL A 171 10.50 6.05 -7.57
N LEU A 172 9.40 6.84 -7.48
CA LEU A 172 8.89 7.60 -8.62
C LEU A 172 9.32 9.07 -8.58
N ASP A 173 9.76 9.58 -9.71
CA ASP A 173 10.01 11.01 -9.88
C ASP A 173 8.74 11.80 -10.29
N GLU A 174 8.84 13.14 -10.29
CA GLU A 174 7.72 14.01 -10.67
C GLU A 174 7.32 13.87 -12.14
N ASN A 175 8.26 13.60 -13.06
CA ASN A 175 7.97 13.50 -14.48
C ASN A 175 7.19 12.22 -14.78
N GLU A 176 7.58 11.12 -14.16
CA GLU A 176 6.84 9.85 -14.24
C GLU A 176 5.40 10.01 -13.77
N ARG A 177 5.20 10.67 -12.63
CA ARG A 177 3.84 10.96 -12.12
C ARG A 177 3.04 11.87 -13.04
N LYS A 178 3.68 12.85 -13.69
CA LYS A 178 3.02 13.78 -14.65
C LYS A 178 2.66 13.08 -15.95
N LEU A 179 3.57 12.28 -16.50
CA LEU A 179 3.36 11.55 -17.76
C LEU A 179 2.32 10.43 -17.62
N GLY A 180 2.22 9.85 -16.43
CA GLY A 180 1.38 8.71 -16.12
C GLY A 180 2.21 7.46 -15.91
N VAL A 181 2.05 6.86 -14.73
CA VAL A 181 2.79 5.66 -14.31
C VAL A 181 1.89 4.78 -13.45
N ILE A 182 2.08 3.48 -13.56
CA ILE A 182 1.51 2.48 -12.66
C ILE A 182 2.67 1.89 -11.86
N LEU A 183 2.59 2.01 -10.54
CA LEU A 183 3.48 1.30 -9.63
C LEU A 183 2.75 0.06 -9.12
N VAL A 184 3.44 -1.08 -9.18
CA VAL A 184 2.98 -2.36 -8.66
C VAL A 184 3.96 -2.80 -7.59
N ASP A 185 3.50 -2.91 -6.36
CA ASP A 185 4.25 -3.37 -5.20
C ASP A 185 3.83 -4.80 -4.87
N ILE A 186 4.71 -5.77 -5.14
CA ILE A 186 4.43 -7.19 -4.97
C ILE A 186 5.07 -7.67 -3.68
N GLY A 187 4.27 -7.75 -2.63
CA GLY A 187 4.67 -8.25 -1.32
C GLY A 187 4.52 -9.77 -1.16
N GLY A 188 4.68 -10.23 0.07
CA GLY A 188 4.46 -11.64 0.41
C GLY A 188 2.99 -12.06 0.35
N GLY A 189 2.08 -11.26 0.91
CA GLY A 189 0.65 -11.58 1.03
C GLY A 189 -0.29 -10.72 0.20
N THR A 190 0.18 -9.58 -0.29
CA THR A 190 -0.58 -8.59 -1.05
C THR A 190 0.21 -8.13 -2.28
N THR A 191 -0.52 -7.66 -3.27
CA THR A 191 0.01 -6.87 -4.38
C THR A 191 -0.75 -5.56 -4.43
N ASP A 192 -0.04 -4.47 -4.23
CA ASP A 192 -0.60 -3.13 -4.19
C ASP A 192 -0.34 -2.41 -5.51
N VAL A 193 -1.34 -1.69 -5.98
CA VAL A 193 -1.26 -0.94 -7.24
C VAL A 193 -1.64 0.49 -6.99
N ILE A 194 -0.82 1.42 -7.46
CA ILE A 194 -1.16 2.84 -7.50
C ILE A 194 -0.87 3.41 -8.89
N MET A 195 -1.83 4.16 -9.40
CA MET A 195 -1.76 4.78 -10.72
C MET A 195 -1.74 6.30 -10.58
N TYR A 196 -0.74 6.91 -11.17
CA TYR A 196 -0.64 8.37 -11.29
C TYR A 196 -0.94 8.81 -12.73
N HIS A 197 -1.55 9.97 -12.86
CA HIS A 197 -1.73 10.68 -14.13
C HIS A 197 -1.81 12.18 -13.87
N GLU A 198 -1.10 12.96 -14.68
CA GLU A 198 -1.00 14.43 -14.51
C GLU A 198 -0.58 14.84 -13.08
N GLY A 199 0.28 14.04 -12.44
CA GLY A 199 0.80 14.30 -11.09
C GLY A 199 -0.16 13.96 -9.95
N GLY A 200 -1.40 13.54 -10.22
CA GLY A 200 -2.38 13.12 -9.22
C GLY A 200 -2.62 11.61 -9.20
N VAL A 201 -3.06 11.09 -8.06
CA VAL A 201 -3.44 9.67 -7.95
C VAL A 201 -4.78 9.44 -8.64
N LEU A 202 -4.78 8.61 -9.68
CA LEU A 202 -5.96 8.23 -10.42
C LEU A 202 -6.70 7.05 -9.77
N HIS A 203 -5.92 6.08 -9.28
CA HIS A 203 -6.45 4.88 -8.63
C HIS A 203 -5.43 4.31 -7.66
N ALA A 204 -5.91 3.72 -6.56
CA ALA A 204 -5.14 2.90 -5.66
C ALA A 204 -5.98 1.69 -5.23
N GLY A 205 -5.36 0.52 -5.14
CA GLY A 205 -6.04 -0.70 -4.77
C GLY A 205 -5.07 -1.81 -4.40
N THR A 206 -5.59 -2.82 -3.72
CA THR A 206 -4.84 -3.98 -3.23
C THR A 206 -5.48 -5.27 -3.72
N VAL A 207 -4.66 -6.19 -4.19
CA VAL A 207 -5.04 -7.57 -4.49
C VAL A 207 -4.46 -8.46 -3.39
N PRO A 208 -5.25 -9.28 -2.68
CA PRO A 208 -4.78 -10.09 -1.56
C PRO A 208 -4.07 -11.39 -2.03
N LEU A 209 -3.15 -11.22 -2.96
CA LEU A 209 -2.26 -12.24 -3.52
C LEU A 209 -0.84 -11.69 -3.55
N GLY A 210 0.14 -12.55 -3.30
CA GLY A 210 1.56 -12.20 -3.32
C GLY A 210 2.45 -13.43 -3.37
N GLY A 211 3.74 -13.26 -3.13
CA GLY A 211 4.75 -14.32 -3.22
C GLY A 211 4.47 -15.56 -2.39
N SER A 212 3.82 -15.41 -1.23
CA SER A 212 3.45 -16.55 -0.39
C SER A 212 2.45 -17.50 -1.05
N ASN A 213 1.60 -17.01 -1.95
CA ASN A 213 0.68 -17.87 -2.69
C ASN A 213 1.45 -18.87 -3.59
N ILE A 214 2.53 -18.39 -4.23
CA ILE A 214 3.43 -19.24 -5.03
C ILE A 214 4.11 -20.26 -4.12
N THR A 215 4.58 -19.85 -2.95
CA THR A 215 5.19 -20.76 -1.96
C THR A 215 4.23 -21.86 -1.52
N TYR A 216 2.96 -21.53 -1.26
CA TYR A 216 1.93 -22.52 -0.95
C TYR A 216 1.68 -23.51 -2.11
N ASP A 217 1.60 -23.00 -3.35
CA ASP A 217 1.41 -23.86 -4.53
C ASP A 217 2.59 -24.81 -4.75
N ILE A 218 3.82 -24.32 -4.54
CA ILE A 218 5.01 -25.18 -4.58
C ILE A 218 4.95 -26.22 -3.45
N ALA A 219 4.70 -25.82 -2.21
CA ALA A 219 4.63 -26.72 -1.08
C ALA A 219 3.61 -27.85 -1.30
N TYR A 220 2.44 -27.50 -1.85
CA TYR A 220 1.40 -28.47 -2.20
C TYR A 220 1.81 -29.35 -3.38
N GLY A 221 2.28 -28.76 -4.49
CA GLY A 221 2.61 -29.46 -5.73
C GLY A 221 3.77 -30.44 -5.57
N VAL A 222 4.81 -30.05 -4.80
CA VAL A 222 5.95 -30.92 -4.52
C VAL A 222 5.88 -31.60 -3.16
N GLN A 223 4.80 -31.41 -2.38
CA GLN A 223 4.58 -32.03 -1.06
C GLN A 223 5.77 -31.84 -0.11
N THR A 224 6.19 -30.60 0.09
CA THR A 224 7.30 -30.22 0.96
C THR A 224 6.83 -29.23 2.05
N THR A 225 7.75 -28.81 2.93
CA THR A 225 7.45 -27.75 3.91
C THR A 225 7.40 -26.37 3.24
N LEU A 226 6.71 -25.42 3.87
CA LEU A 226 6.67 -24.03 3.36
C LEU A 226 8.06 -23.41 3.29
N GLU A 227 8.91 -23.73 4.25
CA GLU A 227 10.28 -23.25 4.31
C GLU A 227 11.13 -23.74 3.13
N GLN A 228 11.06 -25.04 2.81
CA GLN A 228 11.71 -25.58 1.62
C GLN A 228 11.09 -25.05 0.33
N ALA A 229 9.77 -24.88 0.28
CA ALA A 229 9.08 -24.33 -0.88
C ALA A 229 9.52 -22.88 -1.16
N GLU A 230 9.71 -22.07 -0.12
CA GLU A 230 10.23 -20.71 -0.24
C GLU A 230 11.68 -20.72 -0.78
N GLN A 231 12.52 -21.59 -0.26
CA GLN A 231 13.88 -21.76 -0.77
C GLN A 231 13.89 -22.16 -2.26
N LEU A 232 13.05 -23.15 -2.63
CA LEU A 232 12.90 -23.57 -4.03
C LEU A 232 12.44 -22.42 -4.93
N LYS A 233 11.45 -21.64 -4.49
CA LYS A 233 10.97 -20.47 -5.20
C LYS A 233 12.08 -19.45 -5.45
N CYS A 234 12.82 -19.07 -4.41
CA CYS A 234 13.86 -18.05 -4.49
C CYS A 234 15.09 -18.48 -5.30
N GLN A 235 15.49 -19.74 -5.18
CA GLN A 235 16.71 -20.23 -5.81
C GLN A 235 16.50 -20.71 -7.25
N TYR A 236 15.38 -21.38 -7.54
CA TYR A 236 15.16 -22.06 -8.81
C TYR A 236 13.90 -21.62 -9.55
N GLY A 237 13.09 -20.72 -8.95
CA GLY A 237 11.83 -20.27 -9.52
C GLY A 237 12.01 -19.58 -10.88
N SER A 238 11.06 -19.82 -11.77
CA SER A 238 10.94 -19.13 -13.05
C SER A 238 9.47 -18.84 -13.35
N ALA A 239 9.19 -17.64 -13.83
CA ALA A 239 7.84 -17.19 -14.21
C ALA A 239 7.32 -17.88 -15.50
N LYS A 240 8.22 -18.46 -16.30
CA LYS A 240 7.87 -19.16 -17.54
C LYS A 240 8.55 -20.51 -17.59
N SER A 241 7.77 -21.59 -17.67
CA SER A 241 8.26 -22.96 -17.77
C SER A 241 9.05 -23.21 -19.07
N ALA A 242 8.73 -22.48 -20.14
CA ALA A 242 9.45 -22.57 -21.41
C ALA A 242 10.90 -22.03 -21.35
N LEU A 243 11.22 -21.17 -20.36
CA LEU A 243 12.55 -20.62 -20.16
C LEU A 243 13.39 -21.40 -19.13
N ALA A 244 12.78 -22.36 -18.44
CA ALA A 244 13.45 -23.20 -17.45
C ALA A 244 14.12 -24.40 -18.13
N ASP A 245 15.35 -24.72 -17.73
CA ASP A 245 16.07 -25.86 -18.24
C ASP A 245 15.37 -27.17 -17.82
N PRO A 246 14.95 -28.02 -18.77
CA PRO A 246 14.29 -29.29 -18.46
C PRO A 246 15.23 -30.34 -17.87
N GLU A 247 16.54 -30.26 -18.14
CA GLU A 247 17.54 -31.20 -17.65
C GLU A 247 18.09 -30.81 -16.27
N GLU A 248 17.84 -29.58 -15.80
CA GLU A 248 18.23 -29.17 -14.46
C GLU A 248 17.32 -29.77 -13.42
N ASN A 249 17.90 -30.73 -12.64
CA ASN A 249 17.19 -31.45 -11.60
C ASN A 249 17.51 -30.89 -10.22
N ILE A 250 16.48 -30.67 -9.42
CA ILE A 250 16.52 -30.07 -8.08
C ILE A 250 16.19 -31.16 -7.07
N ASN A 251 17.09 -31.39 -6.12
CA ASN A 251 16.86 -32.36 -5.05
C ASN A 251 16.09 -31.73 -3.90
N ILE A 252 14.98 -32.34 -3.53
CA ILE A 252 14.12 -31.92 -2.40
C ILE A 252 14.38 -32.91 -1.26
N THR A 253 14.93 -32.40 -0.15
CA THR A 253 15.20 -33.25 1.03
C THR A 253 13.90 -33.69 1.66
N GLY A 254 13.78 -34.99 1.91
CA GLY A 254 12.64 -35.56 2.63
C GLY A 254 12.61 -35.06 4.07
N THR A 255 11.42 -34.71 4.54
CA THR A 255 11.16 -34.25 5.92
C THR A 255 10.12 -35.15 6.57
N ASN A 256 10.21 -35.33 7.90
CA ASN A 256 9.24 -36.11 8.69
C ASN A 256 9.06 -37.55 8.21
N GLY A 257 10.16 -38.22 7.88
CA GLY A 257 10.14 -39.61 7.44
C GLY A 257 9.75 -39.85 5.97
N ARG A 258 9.62 -38.79 5.18
CA ARG A 258 9.44 -38.87 3.72
C ARG A 258 10.79 -39.06 3.02
N GLU A 259 10.77 -39.77 1.92
CA GLU A 259 11.96 -39.92 1.08
C GLU A 259 12.32 -38.64 0.36
N SER A 260 13.61 -38.43 0.10
CA SER A 260 14.09 -37.37 -0.78
C SER A 260 13.60 -37.63 -2.20
N LYS A 261 13.23 -36.57 -2.91
CA LYS A 261 12.75 -36.65 -4.28
C LYS A 261 13.38 -35.58 -5.15
N THR A 262 13.28 -35.75 -6.44
CA THR A 262 13.83 -34.83 -7.45
C THR A 262 12.70 -34.26 -8.30
N ILE A 263 12.79 -32.99 -8.60
CA ILE A 263 11.91 -32.32 -9.55
C ILE A 263 12.75 -31.58 -10.58
N SER A 264 12.36 -31.57 -11.86
CA SER A 264 13.02 -30.71 -12.83
C SER A 264 12.65 -29.25 -12.63
N ARG A 265 13.57 -28.34 -12.92
CA ARG A 265 13.31 -26.88 -12.86
C ARG A 265 12.13 -26.46 -13.72
N LYS A 266 11.95 -27.11 -14.87
CA LYS A 266 10.80 -26.89 -15.76
C LYS A 266 9.47 -27.24 -15.07
N ASN A 267 9.41 -28.35 -14.33
CA ASN A 267 8.19 -28.73 -13.60
C ASN A 267 7.92 -27.79 -12.43
N LEU A 268 8.96 -27.33 -11.72
CA LEU A 268 8.82 -26.30 -10.69
C LEU A 268 8.26 -25.00 -11.29
N ALA A 269 8.81 -24.54 -12.41
CA ALA A 269 8.31 -23.37 -13.13
C ALA A 269 6.86 -23.58 -13.61
N GLY A 270 6.46 -24.78 -14.00
CA GLY A 270 5.07 -25.10 -14.37
C GLY A 270 4.08 -24.96 -13.21
N ILE A 271 4.53 -25.08 -11.94
CA ILE A 271 3.71 -24.79 -10.76
C ILE A 271 3.59 -23.26 -10.54
N ILE A 272 4.65 -22.52 -10.82
CA ILE A 272 4.73 -21.07 -10.60
C ILE A 272 3.96 -20.27 -11.67
N GLU A 273 4.14 -20.63 -12.94
CA GLU A 273 3.64 -19.90 -14.12
C GLU A 273 2.13 -19.54 -14.08
N PRO A 274 1.21 -20.43 -13.61
CA PRO A 274 -0.22 -20.08 -13.52
C PRO A 274 -0.55 -18.94 -12.54
N ARG A 275 0.39 -18.52 -11.71
CA ARG A 275 0.23 -17.41 -10.74
C ARG A 275 0.80 -16.09 -11.25
N MET A 276 1.61 -16.15 -12.29
CA MET A 276 2.28 -14.97 -12.86
C MET A 276 1.49 -14.37 -14.02
#